data_d3d867bc476a5e5b87a3dd7a339892dd
#
_entry.id   d3d867bc476a5e5b87a3dd7a339892dd
#
_cell.length_a   1.000
_cell.length_b   1.000
_cell.length_c   1.000
_cell.angle_alpha   90.00
_cell.angle_beta   90.00
_cell.angle_gamma   90.00
#
_symmetry.space_group_name_H-M   'P 1'
#
loop_
_entity.id
_entity.type
_entity.pdbx_description
1 polymer ?
#
loop_
_entity_poly.entity_id
_entity_poly.type
_entity_poly.pdbx_seq_one_letter_code
_entity_poly.pdbx_strand_id
1 'polypeptide(L)'
;GESGQVVINNPEASFEGIVISDKDNANVETTPNTERNATDYTVNAKTAYVQMLDGSYGYRLQFDAADDNTLKRYSQVKISLNGVTLTKEADPERYTLSGLTAANIVSQTPGTASDLIRKEKSIGQLTDEDIYTYVSLREVEFALPDGSYTNVNEGYFGTANHTSCVP
;
A
#
# COMPACT_ATOMS: atom_id res chain seq x y z
N GLY A 1 4.09 -3.32 20.52
CA GLY A 1 5.39 -3.38 19.88
C GLY A 1 6.08 -2.04 19.86
N GLU A 2 7.38 -2.04 19.75
CA GLU A 2 8.16 -0.80 19.67
C GLU A 2 8.38 -0.42 18.22
N SER A 3 8.40 0.89 17.95
CA SER A 3 8.81 1.44 16.68
C SER A 3 10.33 1.36 16.53
N GLY A 4 10.79 1.19 15.31
CA GLY A 4 12.23 1.09 15.04
C GLY A 4 12.57 1.24 13.58
N GLN A 5 13.86 1.41 13.32
CA GLN A 5 14.37 1.65 11.98
C GLN A 5 15.71 0.96 11.83
N VAL A 6 15.93 0.35 10.68
CA VAL A 6 17.20 -0.30 10.35
C VAL A 6 17.49 -0.15 8.85
N VAL A 7 18.76 0.04 8.52
CA VAL A 7 19.23 -0.01 7.14
C VAL A 7 19.59 -1.46 6.80
N ILE A 8 19.00 -1.97 5.73
CA ILE A 8 19.27 -3.33 5.26
C ILE A 8 20.66 -3.36 4.63
N ASN A 9 21.54 -4.15 5.19
CA ASN A 9 22.90 -4.33 4.70
C ASN A 9 23.11 -5.78 4.25
N ASN A 10 22.50 -6.11 3.12
CA ASN A 10 22.60 -7.41 2.50
C ASN A 10 22.41 -7.27 0.99
N PRO A 11 23.48 -7.49 0.18
CA PRO A 11 23.39 -7.35 -1.28
C PRO A 11 22.39 -8.30 -1.95
N GLU A 12 22.04 -9.40 -1.28
CA GLU A 12 21.11 -10.39 -1.82
C GLU A 12 19.67 -10.19 -1.32
N ALA A 13 19.45 -9.21 -0.45
CA ALA A 13 18.13 -8.96 0.07
C ALA A 13 17.20 -8.44 -1.03
N SER A 14 16.08 -9.08 -1.18
CA SER A 14 15.01 -8.68 -2.10
C SER A 14 13.67 -9.24 -1.63
N PHE A 15 12.60 -8.69 -2.18
CA PHE A 15 11.30 -9.32 -2.04
C PHE A 15 10.52 -9.25 -3.34
N GLU A 16 9.54 -10.11 -3.46
CA GLU A 16 8.61 -10.14 -4.58
C GLU A 16 7.19 -9.89 -4.09
N GLY A 17 6.44 -9.13 -4.85
CA GLY A 17 5.07 -8.82 -4.49
C GLY A 17 4.27 -8.29 -5.68
N ILE A 18 3.02 -7.95 -5.39
CA ILE A 18 2.10 -7.37 -6.36
C ILE A 18 1.77 -5.95 -5.92
N VAL A 19 1.89 -5.01 -6.84
CA VAL A 19 1.55 -3.61 -6.61
C VAL A 19 0.04 -3.46 -6.48
N ILE A 20 -0.42 -2.87 -5.39
CA ILE A 20 -1.86 -2.69 -5.13
C ILE A 20 -2.31 -1.24 -5.21
N SER A 21 -1.39 -0.32 -5.45
CA SER A 21 -1.66 1.12 -5.57
C SER A 21 -1.47 1.60 -7.00
N ASP A 22 -2.10 2.72 -7.31
CA ASP A 22 -1.94 3.43 -8.58
C ASP A 22 -1.63 4.89 -8.29
N LYS A 23 -0.40 5.32 -8.56
CA LYS A 23 0.01 6.71 -8.30
C LYS A 23 -0.70 7.73 -9.20
N ASP A 24 -1.13 7.28 -10.39
CA ASP A 24 -1.77 8.17 -11.37
C ASP A 24 -3.28 8.32 -11.12
N ASN A 25 -3.87 7.37 -10.41
CA ASN A 25 -5.28 7.35 -10.04
C ASN A 25 -5.46 7.16 -8.52
N ALA A 26 -4.54 7.71 -7.74
CA ALA A 26 -4.71 7.70 -6.30
C ALA A 26 -6.05 8.35 -5.93
N ASN A 27 -6.81 7.69 -5.08
CA ASN A 27 -8.02 8.27 -4.49
C ASN A 27 -7.61 9.41 -3.55
N VAL A 28 -7.22 10.51 -4.15
CA VAL A 28 -6.97 11.73 -3.40
C VAL A 28 -8.31 12.41 -3.24
N GLU A 29 -8.75 12.56 -2.01
CA GLU A 29 -9.87 13.45 -1.74
C GLU A 29 -9.52 14.83 -2.28
N THR A 30 -10.26 15.27 -3.25
CA THR A 30 -10.22 16.65 -3.72
C THR A 30 -10.89 17.52 -2.66
N THR A 31 -10.22 17.74 -1.57
CA THR A 31 -10.66 18.77 -0.63
C THR A 31 -10.21 20.14 -1.16
N PRO A 32 -10.99 21.21 -0.91
CA PRO A 32 -10.68 22.52 -1.46
C PRO A 32 -9.44 23.19 -0.84
N ASN A 33 -8.66 22.51 -0.07
CA ASN A 33 -7.44 23.03 0.53
C ASN A 33 -6.25 22.73 -0.38
N THR A 34 -6.04 23.59 -1.34
CA THR A 34 -5.07 23.43 -2.43
C THR A 34 -3.62 23.26 -1.99
N GLU A 35 -3.21 23.89 -0.90
CA GLU A 35 -1.83 23.78 -0.42
C GLU A 35 -1.54 22.41 0.19
N ARG A 36 -2.47 21.90 0.95
CA ARG A 36 -2.37 20.58 1.56
C ARG A 36 -2.40 19.48 0.50
N ASN A 37 -3.23 19.64 -0.52
CA ASN A 37 -3.36 18.71 -1.62
C ASN A 37 -2.08 18.63 -2.45
N ALA A 38 -1.40 19.74 -2.72
CA ALA A 38 -0.16 19.75 -3.48
C ALA A 38 0.94 18.95 -2.77
N THR A 39 1.04 19.04 -1.45
CA THR A 39 1.99 18.28 -0.64
C THR A 39 1.65 16.78 -0.65
N ASP A 40 0.38 16.46 -0.51
CA ASP A 40 -0.09 15.07 -0.51
C ASP A 40 0.13 14.40 -1.86
N TYR A 41 -0.07 15.12 -2.96
CA TYR A 41 0.22 14.61 -4.31
C TYR A 41 1.68 14.25 -4.49
N THR A 42 2.60 15.06 -3.99
CA THR A 42 4.04 14.80 -4.10
C THR A 42 4.41 13.55 -3.31
N VAL A 43 3.89 13.39 -2.11
CA VAL A 43 4.11 12.19 -1.29
C VAL A 43 3.50 10.95 -1.96
N ASN A 44 2.28 11.06 -2.45
CA ASN A 44 1.58 9.96 -3.10
C ASN A 44 2.30 9.50 -4.38
N ALA A 45 2.86 10.41 -5.15
CA ALA A 45 3.62 10.07 -6.35
C ALA A 45 4.91 9.28 -6.04
N LYS A 46 5.48 9.49 -4.85
CA LYS A 46 6.67 8.77 -4.37
C LYS A 46 6.34 7.47 -3.66
N THR A 47 5.08 7.19 -3.41
CA THR A 47 4.65 6.09 -2.55
C THR A 47 3.96 5.01 -3.36
N ALA A 48 4.30 3.78 -3.10
CA ALA A 48 3.59 2.62 -3.61
C ALA A 48 3.29 1.65 -2.47
N TYR A 49 2.27 0.84 -2.65
CA TYR A 49 1.92 -0.24 -1.73
C TYR A 49 2.05 -1.55 -2.47
N VAL A 50 2.78 -2.47 -1.87
CA VAL A 50 3.07 -3.78 -2.46
C VAL A 50 2.71 -4.87 -1.48
N GLN A 51 1.88 -5.79 -1.92
CA GLN A 51 1.48 -6.97 -1.17
C GLN A 51 2.40 -8.14 -1.52
N MET A 52 2.80 -8.93 -0.53
CA MET A 52 3.54 -10.16 -0.79
C MET A 52 2.71 -11.12 -1.67
N LEU A 53 3.38 -11.97 -2.42
CA LEU A 53 2.72 -12.86 -3.39
C LEU A 53 1.67 -13.77 -2.74
N ASP A 54 1.91 -14.20 -1.51
CA ASP A 54 0.98 -15.05 -0.76
C ASP A 54 -0.15 -14.26 -0.08
N GLY A 55 -0.15 -12.94 -0.19
CA GLY A 55 -1.14 -12.07 0.44
C GLY A 55 -0.99 -11.86 1.94
N SER A 56 0.05 -12.41 2.56
CA SER A 56 0.21 -12.40 4.02
C SER A 56 0.42 -11.00 4.61
N TYR A 57 1.28 -10.22 3.99
CA TYR A 57 1.68 -8.89 4.45
C TYR A 57 1.74 -7.91 3.29
N GLY A 58 1.72 -6.63 3.63
CA GLY A 58 1.95 -5.55 2.69
C GLY A 58 2.98 -4.56 3.22
N TYR A 59 3.63 -3.87 2.30
CA TYR A 59 4.64 -2.86 2.61
C TYR A 59 4.33 -1.56 1.90
N ARG A 60 4.58 -0.46 2.60
CA ARG A 60 4.64 0.85 1.98
C ARG A 60 6.04 1.07 1.45
N LEU A 61 6.17 1.40 0.17
CA LEU A 61 7.42 1.73 -0.48
C LEU A 61 7.48 3.23 -0.70
N GLN A 62 8.58 3.85 -0.30
CA GLN A 62 8.83 5.28 -0.53
C GLN A 62 10.07 5.46 -1.39
N PHE A 63 9.87 6.05 -2.56
CA PHE A 63 10.93 6.38 -3.50
C PHE A 63 11.49 7.78 -3.20
N ASP A 64 12.76 7.99 -3.52
CA ASP A 64 13.41 9.28 -3.32
C ASP A 64 12.82 10.36 -4.22
N ALA A 65 12.42 10.00 -5.43
CA ALA A 65 11.79 10.90 -6.38
C ALA A 65 10.54 10.26 -7.01
N ALA A 66 9.59 11.08 -7.40
CA ALA A 66 8.36 10.61 -8.03
C ALA A 66 8.63 9.83 -9.33
N ASP A 67 9.60 10.27 -10.13
CA ASP A 67 9.97 9.63 -11.39
C ASP A 67 10.61 8.25 -11.18
N ASP A 68 11.16 7.98 -10.00
CA ASP A 68 11.69 6.67 -9.65
C ASP A 68 10.58 5.63 -9.43
N ASN A 69 9.38 6.08 -9.11
CA ASN A 69 8.23 5.21 -8.90
C ASN A 69 7.55 4.90 -10.23
N THR A 70 8.01 3.86 -10.89
CA THR A 70 7.43 3.36 -12.13
C THR A 70 6.52 2.16 -11.92
N LEU A 71 6.16 1.89 -10.68
CA LEU A 71 5.31 0.74 -10.33
C LEU A 71 3.89 0.93 -10.85
N LYS A 72 3.38 -0.10 -11.49
CA LYS A 72 2.04 -0.15 -12.05
C LYS A 72 1.15 -1.10 -11.25
N ARG A 73 -0.07 -0.69 -11.00
CA ARG A 73 -1.05 -1.50 -10.27
C ARG A 73 -1.19 -2.89 -10.90
N TYR A 74 -1.24 -3.88 -10.03
CA TYR A 74 -1.33 -5.31 -10.33
C TYR A 74 -0.08 -5.93 -10.95
N SER A 75 0.96 -5.17 -11.20
CA SER A 75 2.24 -5.73 -11.65
C SER A 75 2.87 -6.58 -10.55
N GLN A 76 3.45 -7.69 -10.96
CA GLN A 76 4.33 -8.47 -10.11
C GLN A 76 5.74 -7.87 -10.18
N VAL A 77 6.31 -7.56 -9.04
CA VAL A 77 7.59 -6.86 -8.96
C VAL A 77 8.57 -7.59 -8.08
N LYS A 78 9.85 -7.46 -8.43
CA LYS A 78 10.96 -7.84 -7.56
C LYS A 78 11.73 -6.58 -7.20
N ILE A 79 11.89 -6.36 -5.91
CA ILE A 79 12.54 -5.17 -5.36
C ILE A 79 13.80 -5.58 -4.62
N SER A 80 14.94 -5.01 -4.99
CA SER A 80 16.18 -5.19 -4.25
C SER A 80 16.21 -4.27 -3.04
N LEU A 81 16.69 -4.78 -1.92
CA LEU A 81 16.55 -4.11 -0.63
C LEU A 81 17.89 -3.67 -0.02
N ASN A 82 19.03 -3.98 -0.63
CA ASN A 82 20.31 -3.56 -0.07
C ASN A 82 20.41 -2.04 0.00
N GLY A 83 20.74 -1.50 1.16
CA GLY A 83 20.80 -0.07 1.40
C GLY A 83 19.46 0.59 1.69
N VAL A 84 18.38 -0.14 1.61
CA VAL A 84 17.02 0.37 1.86
C VAL A 84 16.79 0.46 3.37
N THR A 85 16.09 1.49 3.80
CA THR A 85 15.71 1.65 5.20
C THR A 85 14.37 0.97 5.45
N LEU A 86 14.36 0.03 6.38
CA LEU A 86 13.15 -0.60 6.88
C LEU A 86 12.73 0.11 8.16
N THR A 87 11.52 0.66 8.16
CA THR A 87 10.93 1.32 9.31
C THR A 87 9.72 0.53 9.77
N LYS A 88 9.73 0.18 11.04
CA LYS A 88 8.57 -0.39 11.72
C LYS A 88 7.91 0.70 12.53
N GLU A 89 6.62 0.88 12.34
CA GLU A 89 5.79 1.74 13.16
C GLU A 89 4.84 0.87 13.99
N ALA A 90 4.55 1.32 15.19
CA ALA A 90 3.62 0.63 16.08
C ALA A 90 2.27 1.34 16.13
N ASP A 91 1.25 0.63 16.58
CA ASP A 91 -0.11 1.10 16.87
C ASP A 91 -0.81 1.80 15.68
N PRO A 92 -1.05 1.07 14.60
CA PRO A 92 -0.86 -0.35 14.33
C PRO A 92 0.54 -0.67 13.79
N GLU A 93 0.95 -1.93 13.95
CA GLU A 93 2.22 -2.41 13.42
C GLU A 93 2.19 -2.40 11.90
N ARG A 94 3.10 -1.65 11.31
CA ARG A 94 3.22 -1.51 9.86
C ARG A 94 4.65 -1.21 9.46
N TYR A 95 4.98 -1.54 8.23
CA TYR A 95 6.35 -1.46 7.72
C TYR A 95 6.44 -0.60 6.48
N THR A 96 7.49 0.22 6.46
CA THR A 96 7.83 1.06 5.31
C THR A 96 9.25 0.76 4.86
N LEU A 97 9.44 0.66 3.57
CA LEU A 97 10.73 0.56 2.91
C LEU A 97 11.00 1.89 2.21
N SER A 98 12.03 2.61 2.63
CA SER A 98 12.35 3.95 2.13
C SER A 98 13.77 4.05 1.59
N GLY A 99 14.05 5.15 0.89
CA GLY A 99 15.33 5.32 0.21
C GLY A 99 15.40 4.55 -1.10
N LEU A 100 14.26 4.21 -1.68
CA LEU A 100 14.19 3.48 -2.93
C LEU A 100 14.44 4.39 -4.14
N THR A 101 15.10 3.84 -5.13
CA THR A 101 15.26 4.47 -6.44
C THR A 101 14.78 3.52 -7.53
N ALA A 102 14.73 3.99 -8.77
CA ALA A 102 14.37 3.13 -9.89
C ALA A 102 15.28 1.89 -10.01
N ALA A 103 16.53 1.98 -9.57
CA ALA A 103 17.47 0.87 -9.57
C ALA A 103 17.07 -0.28 -8.66
N ASN A 104 16.23 -0.03 -7.65
CA ASN A 104 15.72 -1.07 -6.77
C ASN A 104 14.66 -1.95 -7.44
N ILE A 105 14.05 -1.50 -8.52
CA ILE A 105 13.08 -2.29 -9.27
C ILE A 105 13.84 -3.23 -10.20
N VAL A 106 14.04 -4.47 -9.76
CA VAL A 106 14.79 -5.47 -10.52
C VAL A 106 13.99 -5.99 -11.71
N SER A 107 12.71 -6.21 -11.50
CA SER A 107 11.79 -6.66 -12.53
C SER A 107 10.38 -6.18 -12.25
N GLN A 108 9.62 -6.01 -13.31
CA GLN A 108 8.19 -5.70 -13.23
C GLN A 108 7.48 -6.37 -14.40
N THR A 109 6.52 -7.22 -14.08
CA THR A 109 5.69 -7.92 -15.06
C THR A 109 4.25 -7.47 -14.90
N PRO A 110 3.61 -6.96 -15.95
CA PRO A 110 2.20 -6.56 -15.88
C PRO A 110 1.29 -7.71 -15.47
N GLY A 111 0.27 -7.40 -14.69
CA GLY A 111 -0.73 -8.36 -14.25
C GLY A 111 -2.12 -7.75 -14.20
N THR A 112 -3.04 -8.49 -13.64
CA THR A 112 -4.44 -8.09 -13.50
C THR A 112 -4.91 -8.29 -12.06
N ALA A 113 -6.06 -7.75 -11.73
CA ALA A 113 -6.64 -7.90 -10.40
C ALA A 113 -6.84 -9.36 -9.98
N SER A 114 -6.98 -10.27 -10.94
CA SER A 114 -7.15 -11.70 -10.67
C SER A 114 -5.87 -12.38 -10.14
N ASP A 115 -4.71 -11.77 -10.34
CA ASP A 115 -3.43 -12.27 -9.82
C ASP A 115 -3.27 -11.97 -8.33
N LEU A 116 -4.09 -11.08 -7.80
CA LEU A 116 -4.00 -10.61 -6.44
C LEU A 116 -4.75 -11.55 -5.49
N ILE A 117 -4.06 -12.02 -4.46
CA ILE A 117 -4.70 -12.77 -3.39
C ILE A 117 -5.43 -11.79 -2.48
N ARG A 118 -6.74 -11.98 -2.37
CA ARG A 118 -7.61 -11.17 -1.54
C ARG A 118 -7.93 -11.93 -0.26
N LYS A 119 -7.74 -11.27 0.86
CA LYS A 119 -8.21 -11.78 2.15
C LYS A 119 -9.68 -11.42 2.31
N GLU A 120 -10.53 -12.41 2.42
CA GLU A 120 -11.94 -12.18 2.73
C GLU A 120 -12.14 -12.24 4.24
N LYS A 121 -12.49 -11.11 4.83
CA LYS A 121 -12.62 -10.98 6.28
C LYS A 121 -13.84 -10.15 6.67
N SER A 122 -14.38 -10.40 7.86
CA SER A 122 -15.26 -9.45 8.52
C SER A 122 -14.43 -8.37 9.23
N ILE A 123 -15.05 -7.25 9.58
CA ILE A 123 -14.35 -6.16 10.28
C ILE A 123 -13.68 -6.67 11.56
N GLY A 124 -14.34 -7.53 12.33
CA GLY A 124 -13.79 -8.08 13.56
C GLY A 124 -12.59 -9.02 13.38
N GLN A 125 -12.32 -9.45 12.16
CA GLN A 125 -11.18 -10.31 11.84
C GLN A 125 -9.96 -9.53 11.34
N LEU A 126 -10.08 -8.22 11.13
CA LEU A 126 -8.96 -7.40 10.70
C LEU A 126 -7.88 -7.33 11.78
N THR A 127 -6.65 -7.50 11.37
CA THR A 127 -5.46 -7.41 12.23
C THR A 127 -4.40 -6.52 11.59
N ASP A 128 -3.34 -6.22 12.31
CA ASP A 128 -2.23 -5.42 11.80
C ASP A 128 -1.56 -6.06 10.56
N GLU A 129 -1.64 -7.37 10.41
CA GLU A 129 -1.13 -8.08 9.23
C GLU A 129 -1.88 -7.73 7.95
N ASP A 130 -3.08 -7.19 8.06
CA ASP A 130 -3.89 -6.80 6.91
C ASP A 130 -3.56 -5.41 6.38
N ILE A 131 -2.79 -4.62 7.13
CA ILE A 131 -2.35 -3.29 6.71
C ILE A 131 -1.53 -3.40 5.42
N TYR A 132 -1.81 -2.52 4.46
CA TYR A 132 -1.20 -2.51 3.14
C TYR A 132 -1.45 -3.80 2.33
N THR A 133 -2.51 -4.53 2.65
CA THR A 133 -2.96 -5.65 1.84
C THR A 133 -4.34 -5.38 1.24
N TYR A 134 -4.69 -6.15 0.24
CA TYR A 134 -5.99 -6.08 -0.39
C TYR A 134 -6.98 -6.97 0.37
N VAL A 135 -7.93 -6.35 1.03
CA VAL A 135 -8.92 -7.03 1.86
C VAL A 135 -10.30 -6.83 1.26
N SER A 136 -11.05 -7.92 1.13
CA SER A 136 -12.45 -7.88 0.79
C SER A 136 -13.26 -8.05 2.07
N LEU A 137 -14.05 -7.05 2.41
CA LEU A 137 -14.91 -7.08 3.59
C LEU A 137 -16.24 -7.72 3.23
N ARG A 138 -16.62 -8.73 3.96
CA ARG A 138 -17.91 -9.41 3.84
C ARG A 138 -18.84 -8.96 4.96
N GLU A 139 -20.13 -8.98 4.67
CA GLU A 139 -21.19 -8.70 5.65
C GLU A 139 -21.00 -7.35 6.38
N VAL A 140 -20.58 -6.33 5.62
CA VAL A 140 -20.38 -5.00 6.19
C VAL A 140 -21.60 -4.16 5.97
N GLU A 141 -22.21 -3.72 7.05
CA GLU A 141 -23.22 -2.66 7.04
C GLU A 141 -22.61 -1.39 7.60
N PHE A 142 -22.57 -0.35 6.80
CA PHE A 142 -22.16 0.96 7.26
C PHE A 142 -23.41 1.80 7.50
N ALA A 143 -23.55 2.26 8.74
CA ALA A 143 -24.67 3.10 9.15
C ALA A 143 -24.51 4.58 8.72
N LEU A 144 -23.53 4.90 7.90
CA LEU A 144 -23.27 6.26 7.49
C LEU A 144 -23.91 6.51 6.11
N PRO A 145 -24.87 7.45 6.04
CA PRO A 145 -25.61 7.68 4.79
C PRO A 145 -24.80 8.36 3.69
N ASP A 146 -23.69 9.00 4.02
CA ASP A 146 -22.94 9.80 3.06
C ASP A 146 -21.43 9.55 3.24
N GLY A 147 -20.87 8.66 2.50
CA GLY A 147 -19.43 8.58 2.56
C GLY A 147 -18.83 7.43 1.78
N SER A 148 -17.93 7.77 0.91
CA SER A 148 -16.93 6.83 0.47
C SER A 148 -16.03 6.52 1.65
N TYR A 149 -16.08 5.32 2.13
CA TYR A 149 -15.10 4.85 3.07
C TYR A 149 -13.82 4.52 2.32
N THR A 150 -12.91 5.43 2.30
CA THR A 150 -11.55 5.18 1.82
C THR A 150 -10.61 5.26 3.00
N ASN A 151 -10.12 4.13 3.42
CA ASN A 151 -9.18 4.09 4.53
C ASN A 151 -7.74 3.98 4.05
N VAL A 152 -7.41 4.77 3.04
CA VAL A 152 -6.07 4.83 2.49
C VAL A 152 -5.06 5.31 3.55
N ASN A 153 -5.51 6.22 4.41
CA ASN A 153 -4.65 6.77 5.46
C ASN A 153 -4.29 5.75 6.54
N GLU A 154 -5.10 4.74 6.70
CA GLU A 154 -4.83 3.65 7.63
C GLU A 154 -4.24 2.42 6.94
N GLY A 155 -4.01 2.52 5.64
CA GLY A 155 -3.37 1.46 4.88
C GLY A 155 -4.25 0.29 4.50
N TYR A 156 -5.55 0.41 4.67
CA TYR A 156 -6.49 -0.62 4.25
C TYR A 156 -7.03 -0.32 2.86
N PHE A 157 -6.83 -1.24 1.95
CA PHE A 157 -7.39 -1.18 0.60
C PHE A 157 -8.47 -2.25 0.48
N GLY A 158 -9.70 -1.87 0.75
CA GLY A 158 -10.83 -2.79 0.65
C GLY A 158 -11.61 -2.59 -0.63
N THR A 159 -12.19 -3.67 -1.13
CA THR A 159 -13.17 -3.60 -2.22
C THR A 159 -14.52 -3.12 -1.74
N ALA A 160 -14.72 -3.05 -0.45
CA ALA A 160 -15.97 -2.68 0.17
C ALA A 160 -16.15 -1.17 0.37
N ASN A 161 -15.23 -0.37 -0.11
CA ASN A 161 -15.38 1.09 -0.13
C ASN A 161 -16.39 1.56 -1.17
N HIS A 162 -17.26 0.69 -1.55
CA HIS A 162 -18.30 0.96 -2.51
C HIS A 162 -19.67 1.05 -1.86
N THR A 163 -20.53 1.57 -2.62
CA THR A 163 -21.96 1.70 -2.46
C THR A 163 -22.71 0.49 -1.91
N SER A 164 -22.09 -0.66 -1.94
CA SER A 164 -22.61 -1.88 -1.32
C SER A 164 -22.74 -1.79 0.20
N CYS A 165 -22.29 -0.71 0.79
CA CYS A 165 -22.39 -0.47 2.21
C CYS A 165 -23.72 0.16 2.63
N VAL A 166 -24.68 0.14 1.78
CA VAL A 166 -26.03 0.64 2.10
C VAL A 166 -26.81 -0.44 2.81
N PRO A 167 -27.43 -0.10 3.93
CA PRO A 167 -28.31 -1.00 4.63
C PRO A 167 -29.53 -1.39 3.82
#